data_a7608a6f8ac137787c34cbb44c9db8d4
#
_entry.id   a7608a6f8ac137787c34cbb44c9db8d4
#
_cell.length_a   1.000
_cell.length_b   1.000
_cell.length_c   1.000
_cell.angle_alpha   90.00
_cell.angle_beta   90.00
_cell.angle_gamma   90.00
#
_symmetry.space_group_name_H-M   'P 1'
#
loop_
_entity.id
_entity.type
_entity.pdbx_description
1 polymer ?
#
loop_
_entity_poly.entity_id
_entity_poly.type
_entity_poly.pdbx_seq_one_letter_code
_entity_poly.pdbx_strand_id
1 'polypeptide(L)'
;MSTASTLPEGRYGRSADERADRKLRVIGSVLGVALIGVVGWFGYDYIAGSKISAQVITFKAVSDSAVEVHLEVHKDAGTKGYCTLRSQDADGLEVGRADFRFDQDSSRLDKVLTLRTTARGTTAELLGCHAG
;
A
#
# COMPACT_ATOMS: atom_id res chain seq x y z
N MET A 1 -47.57 -12.59 8.30
CA MET A 1 -47.74 -13.02 8.35
C MET A 1 -47.78 -13.71 9.10
N SER A 2 -47.80 -13.80 9.25
CA SER A 2 -47.81 -14.38 9.85
C SER A 2 -48.36 -15.35 10.15
N THR A 3 -48.75 -15.51 9.90
CA THR A 3 -49.52 -16.34 10.11
C THR A 3 -49.25 -17.47 9.85
N ALA A 4 -48.89 -17.43 9.08
CA ALA A 4 -48.56 -18.42 8.60
C ALA A 4 -48.14 -19.31 9.40
N SER A 5 -47.95 -19.07 9.86
CA SER A 5 -47.52 -19.65 10.56
C SER A 5 -47.92 -20.67 11.16
N THR A 6 -48.42 -20.81 10.94
CA THR A 6 -49.05 -21.54 11.62
C THR A 6 -48.90 -22.74 11.45
N LEU A 7 -48.82 -23.42 11.93
CA LEU A 7 -49.08 -24.53 11.95
C LEU A 7 -48.45 -25.58 11.45
N PRO A 8 -48.99 -26.61 10.95
CA PRO A 8 -48.22 -27.71 10.39
C PRO A 8 -47.26 -27.23 9.40
N GLU A 9 -47.66 -26.23 8.71
CA GLU A 9 -46.77 -25.59 7.81
C GLU A 9 -45.62 -24.99 8.52
N GLY A 10 -45.86 -24.36 9.63
CA GLY A 10 -44.80 -23.80 10.43
C GLY A 10 -43.79 -24.85 10.87
N ARG A 11 -44.27 -26.03 11.08
CA ARG A 11 -43.43 -27.13 11.50
C ARG A 11 -42.43 -27.51 10.40
N TYR A 12 -42.94 -27.69 9.20
CA TYR A 12 -42.07 -27.99 8.08
C TYR A 12 -41.20 -26.80 7.70
N GLY A 13 -41.79 -25.66 7.74
CA GLY A 13 -41.04 -24.42 7.47
C GLY A 13 -39.91 -24.23 8.46
N ARG A 14 -40.17 -24.53 9.72
CA ARG A 14 -39.14 -24.40 10.74
C ARG A 14 -37.96 -25.34 10.45
N SER A 15 -38.23 -26.57 10.06
CA SER A 15 -37.19 -27.51 9.75
C SER A 15 -36.36 -27.07 8.57
N ALA A 16 -37.00 -26.52 7.54
CA ALA A 16 -36.32 -26.00 6.39
C ALA A 16 -35.51 -24.73 6.75
N ASP A 17 -36.09 -23.88 7.59
CA ASP A 17 -35.40 -22.66 8.03
C ASP A 17 -34.17 -22.99 8.89
N GLU A 18 -34.28 -23.99 9.73
CA GLU A 18 -33.14 -24.42 10.54
C GLU A 18 -31.99 -24.93 9.67
N ARG A 19 -32.31 -25.68 8.65
CA ARG A 19 -31.30 -26.17 7.71
C ARG A 19 -30.68 -25.02 6.94
N ALA A 20 -31.50 -24.07 6.50
CA ALA A 20 -31.03 -22.91 5.79
C ALA A 20 -30.16 -22.05 6.68
N ASP A 21 -30.55 -21.85 7.93
CA ASP A 21 -29.77 -21.09 8.89
C ASP A 21 -28.42 -21.74 9.16
N ARG A 22 -28.42 -23.06 9.33
CA ARG A 22 -27.16 -23.78 9.55
C ARG A 22 -26.26 -23.66 8.34
N LYS A 23 -26.80 -23.81 7.15
CA LYS A 23 -26.07 -23.72 5.92
C LYS A 23 -25.48 -22.29 5.76
N LEU A 24 -26.29 -21.28 6.02
CA LEU A 24 -25.87 -19.91 5.96
C LEU A 24 -24.79 -19.60 7.00
N ARG A 25 -24.91 -20.14 8.21
CA ARG A 25 -23.88 -19.96 9.23
C ARG A 25 -22.58 -20.59 8.82
N VAL A 26 -22.62 -21.79 8.27
CA VAL A 26 -21.42 -22.47 7.84
C VAL A 26 -20.76 -21.72 6.69
N ILE A 27 -21.56 -21.34 5.70
CA ILE A 27 -21.05 -20.58 4.55
C ILE A 27 -20.50 -19.24 5.00
N GLY A 28 -21.23 -18.52 5.85
CA GLY A 28 -20.80 -17.23 6.37
C GLY A 28 -19.52 -17.35 7.19
N SER A 29 -19.41 -18.39 8.02
CA SER A 29 -18.21 -18.62 8.82
C SER A 29 -17.00 -18.93 7.93
N VAL A 30 -17.18 -19.77 6.93
CA VAL A 30 -16.09 -20.11 6.00
C VAL A 30 -15.65 -18.90 5.22
N LEU A 31 -16.61 -18.12 4.70
CA LEU A 31 -16.29 -16.90 3.95
C LEU A 31 -15.64 -15.86 4.84
N GLY A 32 -16.11 -15.73 6.08
CA GLY A 32 -15.52 -14.78 7.03
C GLY A 32 -14.09 -15.14 7.38
N VAL A 33 -13.83 -16.41 7.66
CA VAL A 33 -12.47 -16.89 7.96
C VAL A 33 -11.57 -16.72 6.73
N ALA A 34 -12.09 -17.05 5.56
CA ALA A 34 -11.33 -16.88 4.32
C ALA A 34 -10.99 -15.41 4.08
N LEU A 35 -11.93 -14.51 4.31
CA LEU A 35 -11.71 -13.08 4.15
C LEU A 35 -10.67 -12.57 5.14
N ILE A 36 -10.79 -12.95 6.41
CA ILE A 36 -9.82 -12.56 7.44
C ILE A 36 -8.44 -13.10 7.08
N GLY A 37 -8.36 -14.33 6.60
CA GLY A 37 -7.11 -14.92 6.17
C GLY A 37 -6.46 -14.17 5.02
N VAL A 38 -7.25 -13.79 4.03
CA VAL A 38 -6.74 -13.04 2.88
C VAL A 38 -6.27 -11.65 3.30
N VAL A 39 -7.08 -10.93 4.08
CA VAL A 39 -6.72 -9.59 4.55
C VAL A 39 -5.49 -9.66 5.45
N GLY A 40 -5.43 -10.64 6.33
CA GLY A 40 -4.27 -10.83 7.21
C GLY A 40 -3.01 -11.16 6.42
N TRP A 41 -3.13 -12.01 5.40
CA TRP A 41 -2.00 -12.36 4.55
C TRP A 41 -1.46 -11.13 3.81
N PHE A 42 -2.36 -10.38 3.16
CA PHE A 42 -1.97 -9.19 2.43
C PHE A 42 -1.38 -8.12 3.36
N GLY A 43 -1.97 -7.96 4.54
CA GLY A 43 -1.44 -7.02 5.53
C GLY A 43 -0.05 -7.40 6.01
N TYR A 44 0.15 -8.68 6.32
CA TYR A 44 1.45 -9.18 6.74
C TYR A 44 2.48 -9.03 5.62
N ASP A 45 2.11 -9.42 4.41
CA ASP A 45 3.00 -9.33 3.25
C ASP A 45 3.39 -7.89 2.96
N TYR A 46 2.44 -6.98 3.08
CA TYR A 46 2.70 -5.55 2.89
C TYR A 46 3.67 -5.02 3.94
N ILE A 47 3.45 -5.36 5.21
CA ILE A 47 4.32 -4.89 6.30
C ILE A 47 5.70 -5.54 6.20
N ALA A 48 5.75 -6.85 5.97
CA ALA A 48 7.01 -7.57 5.87
C ALA A 48 7.81 -7.15 4.64
N GLY A 49 7.12 -6.76 3.57
CA GLY A 49 7.77 -6.26 2.36
C GLY A 49 8.26 -4.83 2.47
N SER A 50 7.77 -4.08 3.45
CA SER A 50 8.14 -2.67 3.64
C SER A 50 9.36 -2.53 4.53
N LYS A 51 10.48 -3.13 4.10
CA LYS A 51 11.74 -3.08 4.86
C LYS A 51 12.50 -1.79 4.64
N ILE A 52 12.10 -1.02 3.67
CA ILE A 52 12.73 0.26 3.35
C ILE A 52 11.63 1.27 3.11
N SER A 53 11.74 2.41 3.77
CA SER A 53 10.80 3.52 3.61
C SER A 53 11.58 4.81 3.54
N ALA A 54 10.98 5.82 2.95
CA ALA A 54 11.63 7.11 2.81
C ALA A 54 10.61 8.23 2.87
N GLN A 55 11.11 9.42 3.18
CA GLN A 55 10.29 10.61 3.30
C GLN A 55 11.03 11.77 2.66
N VAL A 56 10.33 12.52 1.84
CA VAL A 56 10.90 13.75 1.27
C VAL A 56 10.81 14.84 2.34
N ILE A 57 11.95 15.30 2.79
CA ILE A 57 12.02 16.35 3.80
C ILE A 57 11.85 17.71 3.13
N THR A 58 12.57 17.95 2.04
CA THR A 58 12.48 19.19 1.29
C THR A 58 12.98 18.96 -0.13
N PHE A 59 12.63 19.85 -1.01
CA PHE A 59 13.13 19.82 -2.39
C PHE A 59 13.30 21.23 -2.88
N LYS A 60 14.15 21.39 -3.91
CA LYS A 60 14.45 22.69 -4.48
C LYS A 60 14.80 22.52 -5.95
N ALA A 61 14.16 23.30 -6.80
CA ALA A 61 14.52 23.36 -8.20
C ALA A 61 15.80 24.21 -8.31
N VAL A 62 16.91 23.56 -8.64
CA VAL A 62 18.19 24.25 -8.73
C VAL A 62 18.47 24.76 -10.12
N SER A 63 17.77 24.22 -11.13
CA SER A 63 17.85 24.66 -12.51
C SER A 63 16.64 24.20 -13.28
N ASP A 64 16.56 24.53 -14.56
CA ASP A 64 15.47 24.06 -15.42
C ASP A 64 15.57 22.58 -15.74
N SER A 65 16.69 21.94 -15.40
CA SER A 65 16.94 20.54 -15.73
C SER A 65 17.27 19.68 -14.50
N ALA A 66 17.15 20.23 -13.30
CA ALA A 66 17.48 19.49 -12.09
C ALA A 66 16.70 19.98 -10.89
N VAL A 67 16.28 19.02 -10.07
CA VAL A 67 15.64 19.25 -8.78
C VAL A 67 16.47 18.55 -7.72
N GLU A 68 16.83 19.27 -6.67
CA GLU A 68 17.54 18.70 -5.54
C GLU A 68 16.53 18.27 -4.49
N VAL A 69 16.63 17.04 -4.03
CA VAL A 69 15.67 16.46 -3.09
C VAL A 69 16.44 15.97 -1.86
N HIS A 70 16.03 16.43 -0.69
CA HIS A 70 16.53 15.90 0.56
C HIS A 70 15.61 14.78 1.01
N LEU A 71 16.13 13.57 1.02
CA LEU A 71 15.39 12.36 1.34
C LEU A 71 15.93 11.73 2.61
N GLU A 72 15.01 11.38 3.51
CA GLU A 72 15.35 10.62 4.71
C GLU A 72 14.87 9.19 4.49
N VAL A 73 15.79 8.23 4.59
CA VAL A 73 15.52 6.82 4.34
C VAL A 73 15.67 6.04 5.64
N HIS A 74 14.68 5.22 5.92
CA HIS A 74 14.69 4.29 7.05
C HIS A 74 14.65 2.87 6.51
N LYS A 75 15.58 2.04 6.94
CA LYS A 75 15.62 0.64 6.54
C LYS A 75 16.34 -0.16 7.60
N ASP A 76 16.21 -1.48 7.54
CA ASP A 76 17.01 -2.35 8.36
C ASP A 76 18.45 -2.32 7.86
N ALA A 77 19.40 -2.25 8.77
CA ALA A 77 20.83 -2.30 8.41
C ALA A 77 21.08 -3.57 7.61
N GLY A 78 21.84 -3.45 6.54
CA GLY A 78 22.10 -4.58 5.66
C GLY A 78 21.05 -4.81 4.59
N THR A 79 19.89 -4.17 4.68
CA THR A 79 18.89 -4.23 3.62
C THR A 79 19.32 -3.33 2.47
N LYS A 80 19.25 -3.85 1.27
CA LYS A 80 19.51 -3.10 0.05
C LYS A 80 18.19 -2.82 -0.65
N GLY A 81 18.08 -1.66 -1.24
CA GLY A 81 16.85 -1.30 -1.91
C GLY A 81 16.98 -0.01 -2.69
N TYR A 82 15.87 0.41 -3.25
CA TYR A 82 15.82 1.64 -4.02
C TYR A 82 14.50 2.35 -3.78
N CYS A 83 14.52 3.66 -3.99
CA CYS A 83 13.33 4.51 -3.94
C CYS A 83 13.18 5.24 -5.26
N THR A 84 11.96 5.35 -5.73
CA THR A 84 11.64 6.03 -6.99
C THR A 84 11.08 7.42 -6.68
N LEU A 85 11.70 8.42 -7.28
CA LEU A 85 11.26 9.81 -7.17
C LEU A 85 10.75 10.32 -8.50
N ARG A 86 9.82 11.23 -8.43
CA ARG A 86 9.21 11.86 -9.60
C ARG A 86 9.12 13.36 -9.38
N SER A 87 9.30 14.13 -10.45
CA SER A 87 9.07 15.57 -10.45
C SER A 87 8.06 15.93 -11.52
N GLN A 88 7.23 16.90 -11.21
CA GLN A 88 6.24 17.44 -12.14
C GLN A 88 6.49 18.93 -12.33
N ASP A 89 6.06 19.47 -13.48
CA ASP A 89 6.13 20.90 -13.72
C ASP A 89 4.88 21.61 -13.17
N ALA A 90 4.77 22.90 -13.44
CA ALA A 90 3.65 23.71 -12.94
C ALA A 90 2.31 23.26 -13.51
N ASP A 91 2.30 22.59 -14.66
CA ASP A 91 1.10 22.09 -15.31
C ASP A 91 0.73 20.67 -14.87
N GLY A 92 1.54 20.07 -14.00
CA GLY A 92 1.31 18.73 -13.51
C GLY A 92 1.87 17.62 -14.39
N LEU A 93 2.64 17.96 -15.41
CA LEU A 93 3.26 16.99 -16.28
C LEU A 93 4.55 16.45 -15.65
N GLU A 94 4.75 15.13 -15.75
CA GLU A 94 5.97 14.54 -15.24
C GLU A 94 7.16 14.93 -16.11
N VAL A 95 8.13 15.55 -15.48
CA VAL A 95 9.34 16.05 -16.16
C VAL A 95 10.59 15.29 -15.76
N GLY A 96 10.49 14.41 -14.76
CA GLY A 96 11.63 13.59 -14.36
C GLY A 96 11.20 12.45 -13.46
N ARG A 97 11.89 11.33 -13.59
CA ARG A 97 11.71 10.15 -12.76
C ARG A 97 13.01 9.38 -12.70
N ALA A 98 13.38 8.94 -11.52
CA ALA A 98 14.59 8.14 -11.34
C ALA A 98 14.51 7.28 -10.11
N ASP A 99 15.21 6.14 -10.14
CA ASP A 99 15.38 5.25 -9.00
C ASP A 99 16.74 5.55 -8.37
N PHE A 100 16.75 5.64 -7.05
CA PHE A 100 17.98 5.88 -6.29
C PHE A 100 18.17 4.68 -5.35
N ARG A 101 19.33 4.06 -5.44
CA ARG A 101 19.64 2.90 -4.61
C ARG A 101 20.27 3.32 -3.29
N PHE A 102 19.92 2.56 -2.26
CA PHE A 102 20.43 2.75 -0.91
C PHE A 102 20.93 1.39 -0.42
N ASP A 103 22.21 1.14 -0.63
CA ASP A 103 22.85 -0.13 -0.28
C ASP A 103 23.74 0.00 0.96
N GLN A 104 23.74 1.15 1.61
CA GLN A 104 24.56 1.39 2.79
C GLN A 104 24.09 0.56 3.96
N ASP A 105 25.00 0.18 4.80
CA ASP A 105 24.74 -0.65 5.97
C ASP A 105 24.36 0.22 7.16
N SER A 106 23.31 1.00 7.00
CA SER A 106 22.78 1.93 8.00
C SER A 106 21.27 1.81 8.06
N SER A 107 20.71 2.00 9.24
CA SER A 107 19.26 1.97 9.42
C SER A 107 18.60 3.31 9.10
N ARG A 108 19.37 4.37 9.04
CA ARG A 108 18.87 5.70 8.71
C ARG A 108 19.87 6.41 7.82
N LEU A 109 19.38 6.97 6.73
CA LEU A 109 20.19 7.71 5.77
C LEU A 109 19.50 9.03 5.48
N ASP A 110 20.27 10.10 5.51
CA ASP A 110 19.84 11.41 5.04
C ASP A 110 20.66 11.72 3.79
N LYS A 111 19.99 11.83 2.66
CA LYS A 111 20.66 12.02 1.37
C LYS A 111 20.07 13.20 0.64
N VAL A 112 20.95 13.97 0.03
CA VAL A 112 20.56 15.00 -0.93
C VAL A 112 20.79 14.42 -2.31
N LEU A 113 19.72 14.26 -3.07
CA LEU A 113 19.74 13.62 -4.38
C LEU A 113 19.39 14.64 -5.44
N THR A 114 20.01 14.51 -6.60
CA THR A 114 19.68 15.37 -7.73
C THR A 114 18.87 14.56 -8.74
N LEU A 115 17.64 15.00 -8.97
CA LEU A 115 16.75 14.40 -9.96
C LEU A 115 16.82 15.25 -11.23
N ARG A 116 17.21 14.60 -12.31
CA ARG A 116 17.27 15.27 -13.60
C ARG A 116 15.90 15.37 -14.22
N THR A 117 15.60 16.52 -14.78
CA THR A 117 14.29 16.79 -15.38
C THR A 117 14.47 17.35 -16.80
N THR A 118 13.44 17.17 -17.62
CA THR A 118 13.42 17.69 -18.98
C THR A 118 12.92 19.13 -19.06
N ALA A 119 12.28 19.60 -17.98
CA ALA A 119 11.83 20.97 -17.82
C ALA A 119 11.90 21.30 -16.35
N ARG A 120 11.66 22.57 -15.98
CA ARG A 120 11.75 22.99 -14.59
C ARG A 120 10.72 22.26 -13.74
N GLY A 121 11.19 21.48 -12.77
CA GLY A 121 10.35 20.80 -11.83
C GLY A 121 9.88 21.71 -10.71
N THR A 122 8.60 21.63 -10.36
CA THR A 122 8.03 22.41 -9.25
C THR A 122 7.70 21.53 -8.06
N THR A 123 7.83 20.20 -8.20
CA THR A 123 7.52 19.24 -7.14
C THR A 123 8.59 18.16 -7.09
N ALA A 124 8.63 17.47 -5.95
CA ALA A 124 9.35 16.21 -5.83
C ALA A 124 8.49 15.27 -5.02
N GLU A 125 8.26 14.09 -5.54
CA GLU A 125 7.32 13.14 -4.98
C GLU A 125 7.95 11.78 -4.90
N LEU A 126 7.78 11.11 -3.75
CA LEU A 126 8.22 9.75 -3.56
C LEU A 126 7.12 8.82 -4.03
N LEU A 127 7.40 8.00 -5.02
CA LEU A 127 6.44 7.02 -5.52
C LEU A 127 6.45 5.74 -4.70
N GLY A 128 7.58 5.38 -4.16
CA GLY A 128 7.70 4.20 -3.32
C GLY A 128 9.13 3.73 -3.19
N CYS A 129 9.37 2.84 -2.23
CA CYS A 129 10.65 2.21 -2.01
C CYS A 129 10.47 0.71 -2.04
N HIS A 130 11.45 0.00 -2.57
CA HIS A 130 11.42 -1.45 -2.68
C HIS A 130 12.77 -2.03 -2.27
N ALA A 131 12.72 -3.12 -1.50
CA ALA A 131 13.92 -3.86 -1.13
C ALA A 131 14.30 -4.79 -2.28
N GLY A 132 15.61 -4.91 -2.50
CA GLY A 132 16.08 -5.82 -3.55
C GLY A 132 17.34 -5.41 -4.28
#